data_d634fac380b001ec4a16d9a5710f2989
#
_entry.id   d634fac380b001ec4a16d9a5710f2989
#
_cell.length_a   1.000
_cell.length_b   1.000
_cell.length_c   1.000
_cell.angle_alpha   90.00
_cell.angle_beta   90.00
_cell.angle_gamma   90.00
#
_symmetry.space_group_name_H-M   'P 1'
#
loop_
_entity.id
_entity.type
_entity.pdbx_description
1 polymer ?
#
loop_
_entity_poly.entity_id
_entity_poly.type
_entity_poly.pdbx_seq_one_letter_code
_entity_poly.pdbx_strand_id
1 'polypeptide(L)'
;MSVKIRLQRHGKKGKPFYWIVAADARAKRDGRYLQKLGTYNPNTNPATINLDIDKSVKWLQFGAQPTDTARNILSYKGALMKNHLKNGVRKGALTEEQVEEKFEQWLNEKSSSIDSKKSSLEKETQLQKKKALELEKEVSAKRKAKAEEALAAEEAPAAEEAPAAEEAPAAEEAPAAEEK
;
A
#
# COMPACT_ATOMS: atom_id res chain seq x y z
N MET A 1 -16.00 -30.21 -19.36
CA MET A 1 -14.84 -29.34 -19.09
C MET A 1 -15.06 -28.65 -17.75
N SER A 2 -14.04 -28.61 -16.85
CA SER A 2 -14.20 -27.92 -15.58
C SER A 2 -13.69 -26.49 -15.69
N VAL A 3 -14.54 -25.52 -15.34
CA VAL A 3 -14.19 -24.10 -15.26
C VAL A 3 -13.72 -23.80 -13.84
N LYS A 4 -12.63 -23.03 -13.71
CA LYS A 4 -12.14 -22.56 -12.41
C LYS A 4 -12.17 -21.04 -12.35
N ILE A 5 -12.54 -20.51 -11.18
CA ILE A 5 -12.34 -19.08 -10.87
C ILE A 5 -10.98 -18.96 -10.19
N ARG A 6 -10.06 -18.23 -10.82
CA ARG A 6 -8.68 -18.12 -10.36
C ARG A 6 -8.12 -16.73 -10.58
N LEU A 7 -6.95 -16.47 -9.99
CA LEU A 7 -6.19 -15.25 -10.16
C LEU A 7 -5.17 -15.40 -11.30
N GLN A 8 -5.14 -14.42 -12.20
CA GLN A 8 -4.06 -14.21 -13.15
C GLN A 8 -3.17 -13.07 -12.66
N ARG A 9 -1.85 -13.25 -12.79
CA ARG A 9 -0.90 -12.24 -12.35
C ARG A 9 -0.58 -11.28 -13.48
N HIS A 10 -0.75 -10.00 -13.17
CA HIS A 10 -0.35 -8.86 -14.01
C HIS A 10 0.49 -7.89 -13.17
N GLY A 11 0.84 -6.73 -13.73
CA GLY A 11 1.62 -5.72 -13.05
C GLY A 11 3.12 -5.85 -13.26
N LYS A 12 3.89 -5.06 -12.51
CA LYS A 12 5.36 -4.98 -12.62
C LYS A 12 6.04 -5.88 -11.60
N LYS A 13 7.37 -6.09 -11.76
CA LYS A 13 8.23 -6.72 -10.75
C LYS A 13 8.13 -5.88 -9.44
N GLY A 14 7.88 -6.53 -8.32
CA GLY A 14 7.69 -5.89 -7.01
C GLY A 14 6.30 -5.28 -6.76
N LYS A 15 5.47 -5.00 -7.80
CA LYS A 15 4.10 -4.47 -7.66
C LYS A 15 3.09 -5.37 -8.38
N PRO A 16 2.72 -6.53 -7.80
CA PRO A 16 1.77 -7.46 -8.42
C PRO A 16 0.36 -6.85 -8.45
N PHE A 17 -0.35 -7.15 -9.53
CA PHE A 17 -1.76 -6.83 -9.70
C PHE A 17 -2.45 -8.06 -10.26
N TYR A 18 -3.63 -8.40 -9.78
CA TYR A 18 -4.28 -9.65 -10.15
C TYR A 18 -5.64 -9.41 -10.80
N TRP A 19 -5.92 -10.17 -11.85
CA TRP A 19 -7.26 -10.29 -12.41
C TRP A 19 -7.93 -11.53 -11.86
N ILE A 20 -9.18 -11.39 -11.46
CA ILE A 20 -10.05 -12.49 -11.06
C ILE A 20 -10.78 -12.92 -12.32
N VAL A 21 -10.56 -14.14 -12.76
CA VAL A 21 -11.08 -14.63 -14.02
C VAL A 21 -11.72 -16.01 -13.89
N ALA A 22 -12.74 -16.25 -14.72
CA ALA A 22 -13.23 -17.59 -15.01
C ALA A 22 -12.45 -18.13 -16.21
N ALA A 23 -11.78 -19.28 -16.05
CA ALA A 23 -10.94 -19.89 -17.06
C ALA A 23 -11.07 -21.41 -17.05
N ASP A 24 -10.75 -22.07 -18.16
CA ASP A 24 -10.63 -23.51 -18.23
C ASP A 24 -9.50 -23.99 -17.28
N ALA A 25 -9.76 -25.11 -16.57
CA ALA A 25 -8.81 -25.71 -15.64
C ALA A 25 -7.48 -26.10 -16.31
N ARG A 26 -7.50 -26.43 -17.59
CA ARG A 26 -6.33 -26.84 -18.38
C ARG A 26 -5.48 -25.66 -18.89
N ALA A 27 -6.08 -24.45 -18.94
CA ALA A 27 -5.37 -23.27 -19.45
C ALA A 27 -4.23 -22.87 -18.49
N LYS A 28 -3.13 -22.35 -19.03
CA LYS A 28 -2.01 -21.78 -18.23
C LYS A 28 -2.53 -20.66 -17.32
N ARG A 29 -1.84 -20.39 -16.19
CA ARG A 29 -2.26 -19.38 -15.21
C ARG A 29 -2.61 -18.04 -15.86
N ASP A 30 -1.72 -17.48 -16.66
CA ASP A 30 -1.87 -16.16 -17.30
C ASP A 30 -2.31 -16.30 -18.79
N GLY A 31 -2.87 -17.45 -19.17
CA GLY A 31 -3.34 -17.74 -20.51
C GLY A 31 -4.75 -17.23 -20.78
N ARG A 32 -5.37 -17.79 -21.84
CA ARG A 32 -6.75 -17.42 -22.24
C ARG A 32 -7.74 -17.68 -21.12
N TYR A 33 -8.60 -16.72 -20.87
CA TYR A 33 -9.71 -16.80 -19.92
C TYR A 33 -11.05 -16.66 -20.66
N LEU A 34 -12.13 -17.13 -20.05
CA LEU A 34 -13.49 -17.03 -20.58
C LEU A 34 -14.10 -15.66 -20.28
N GLN A 35 -13.97 -15.23 -19.01
CA GLN A 35 -14.52 -13.95 -18.58
C GLN A 35 -13.69 -13.37 -17.43
N LYS A 36 -13.48 -12.06 -17.46
CA LYS A 36 -12.92 -11.30 -16.36
C LYS A 36 -14.05 -10.91 -15.40
N LEU A 37 -13.91 -11.27 -14.13
CA LEU A 37 -14.88 -11.02 -13.06
C LEU A 37 -14.53 -9.80 -12.23
N GLY A 38 -13.22 -9.48 -12.15
CA GLY A 38 -12.78 -8.36 -11.36
C GLY A 38 -11.27 -8.21 -11.28
N THR A 39 -10.83 -7.37 -10.35
CA THR A 39 -9.42 -7.08 -10.09
C THR A 39 -9.13 -7.13 -8.59
N TYR A 40 -7.90 -7.52 -8.25
CA TYR A 40 -7.39 -7.56 -6.90
C TYR A 40 -6.01 -6.88 -6.83
N ASN A 41 -5.90 -5.87 -5.99
CA ASN A 41 -4.66 -5.14 -5.75
C ASN A 41 -4.22 -5.35 -4.30
N PRO A 42 -3.15 -6.13 -4.05
CA PRO A 42 -2.62 -6.35 -2.70
C PRO A 42 -1.70 -5.23 -2.20
N ASN A 43 -1.30 -4.28 -3.07
CA ASN A 43 -0.31 -3.26 -2.72
C ASN A 43 -0.88 -2.15 -1.81
N THR A 44 -2.17 -2.13 -1.60
CA THR A 44 -2.86 -1.19 -0.71
C THR A 44 -3.22 -1.87 0.61
N ASN A 45 -3.23 -1.12 1.70
CA ASN A 45 -3.71 -1.59 3.00
C ASN A 45 -4.89 -0.71 3.46
N PRO A 46 -6.12 -1.23 3.50
CA PRO A 46 -6.55 -2.58 3.10
C PRO A 46 -6.46 -2.83 1.58
N ALA A 47 -6.32 -4.11 1.19
CA ALA A 47 -6.25 -4.51 -0.22
C ALA A 47 -7.50 -4.11 -1.00
N THR A 48 -7.31 -3.56 -2.20
CA THR A 48 -8.42 -3.11 -3.05
C THR A 48 -8.93 -4.25 -3.92
N ILE A 49 -10.23 -4.55 -3.79
CA ILE A 49 -10.91 -5.60 -4.55
C ILE A 49 -12.08 -4.98 -5.30
N ASN A 50 -12.02 -5.01 -6.62
CA ASN A 50 -13.14 -4.71 -7.51
C ASN A 50 -13.66 -6.01 -8.10
N LEU A 51 -14.88 -6.40 -7.75
CA LEU A 51 -15.49 -7.65 -8.16
C LEU A 51 -16.93 -7.41 -8.62
N ASP A 52 -17.27 -7.93 -9.79
CA ASP A 52 -18.66 -8.04 -10.27
C ASP A 52 -19.29 -9.27 -9.59
N ILE A 53 -20.14 -8.99 -8.60
CA ILE A 53 -20.78 -10.04 -7.78
C ILE A 53 -21.72 -10.89 -8.63
N ASP A 54 -22.52 -10.26 -9.49
CA ASP A 54 -23.56 -10.98 -10.27
C ASP A 54 -22.95 -11.92 -11.30
N LYS A 55 -21.90 -11.46 -12.01
CA LYS A 55 -21.16 -12.35 -12.92
C LYS A 55 -20.49 -13.51 -12.16
N SER A 56 -19.94 -13.22 -10.99
CA SER A 56 -19.29 -14.26 -10.15
C SER A 56 -20.30 -15.31 -9.68
N VAL A 57 -21.49 -14.88 -9.25
CA VAL A 57 -22.59 -15.78 -8.85
C VAL A 57 -23.06 -16.64 -10.01
N LYS A 58 -23.23 -16.05 -11.21
CA LYS A 58 -23.59 -16.83 -12.42
C LYS A 58 -22.60 -17.95 -12.70
N TRP A 59 -21.31 -17.66 -12.64
CA TRP A 59 -20.29 -18.69 -12.86
C TRP A 59 -20.28 -19.76 -11.77
N LEU A 60 -20.53 -19.39 -10.50
CA LEU A 60 -20.67 -20.36 -9.41
C LEU A 60 -21.89 -21.27 -9.62
N GLN A 61 -23.01 -20.71 -10.10
CA GLN A 61 -24.21 -21.48 -10.45
C GLN A 61 -23.99 -22.42 -11.64
N PHE A 62 -23.14 -22.05 -12.60
CA PHE A 62 -22.70 -22.91 -13.70
C PHE A 62 -21.70 -24.00 -13.26
N GLY A 63 -21.36 -24.04 -11.98
CA GLY A 63 -20.46 -25.06 -11.42
C GLY A 63 -18.98 -24.71 -11.52
N ALA A 64 -18.61 -23.45 -11.77
CA ALA A 64 -17.22 -23.02 -11.73
C ALA A 64 -16.64 -23.16 -10.31
N GLN A 65 -15.49 -23.84 -10.19
CA GLN A 65 -14.84 -24.10 -8.92
C GLN A 65 -13.84 -22.98 -8.61
N PRO A 66 -13.99 -22.22 -7.52
CA PRO A 66 -13.00 -21.23 -7.12
C PRO A 66 -11.77 -21.93 -6.51
N THR A 67 -10.58 -21.41 -6.83
CA THR A 67 -9.35 -21.72 -6.08
C THR A 67 -9.45 -21.16 -4.66
N ASP A 68 -8.64 -21.63 -3.72
CA ASP A 68 -8.73 -21.21 -2.31
C ASP A 68 -8.58 -19.69 -2.13
N THR A 69 -7.60 -19.10 -2.78
CA THR A 69 -7.43 -17.63 -2.77
C THR A 69 -8.63 -16.89 -3.38
N ALA A 70 -9.14 -17.36 -4.52
CA ALA A 70 -10.32 -16.78 -5.13
C ALA A 70 -11.56 -16.95 -4.25
N ARG A 71 -11.72 -18.08 -3.57
CA ARG A 71 -12.80 -18.34 -2.62
C ARG A 71 -12.80 -17.32 -1.47
N ASN A 72 -11.64 -17.02 -0.90
CA ASN A 72 -11.50 -16.02 0.16
C ASN A 72 -11.90 -14.62 -0.33
N ILE A 73 -11.49 -14.24 -1.54
CA ILE A 73 -11.87 -12.96 -2.14
C ILE A 73 -13.39 -12.89 -2.42
N LEU A 74 -13.97 -13.95 -2.99
CA LEU A 74 -15.40 -14.07 -3.25
C LEU A 74 -16.22 -14.03 -1.96
N SER A 75 -15.73 -14.67 -0.90
CA SER A 75 -16.33 -14.63 0.44
C SER A 75 -16.28 -13.22 1.03
N TYR A 76 -15.13 -12.56 0.93
CA TYR A 76 -14.93 -11.20 1.43
C TYR A 76 -15.88 -10.20 0.79
N LYS A 77 -16.15 -10.31 -0.52
CA LYS A 77 -17.08 -9.46 -1.27
C LYS A 77 -18.54 -9.93 -1.24
N GLY A 78 -18.83 -11.08 -0.62
CA GLY A 78 -20.19 -11.58 -0.46
C GLY A 78 -20.74 -12.38 -1.64
N ALA A 79 -19.95 -12.66 -2.69
CA ALA A 79 -20.42 -13.45 -3.82
C ALA A 79 -20.83 -14.87 -3.43
N LEU A 80 -20.12 -15.49 -2.48
CA LEU A 80 -20.50 -16.81 -1.95
C LEU A 80 -21.79 -16.74 -1.12
N MET A 81 -21.98 -15.68 -0.33
CA MET A 81 -23.20 -15.45 0.44
C MET A 81 -24.40 -15.28 -0.49
N LYS A 82 -24.29 -14.40 -1.50
CA LYS A 82 -25.35 -14.20 -2.50
C LYS A 82 -25.69 -15.49 -3.26
N ASN A 83 -24.67 -16.29 -3.61
CA ASN A 83 -24.88 -17.60 -4.23
C ASN A 83 -25.61 -18.57 -3.29
N HIS A 84 -25.27 -18.60 -2.00
CA HIS A 84 -25.95 -19.43 -1.00
C HIS A 84 -27.42 -19.02 -0.86
N LEU A 85 -27.71 -17.74 -0.76
CA LEU A 85 -29.10 -17.22 -0.70
C LEU A 85 -29.90 -17.57 -1.96
N LYS A 86 -29.31 -17.40 -3.15
CA LYS A 86 -29.96 -17.78 -4.43
C LYS A 86 -30.21 -19.29 -4.52
N ASN A 87 -29.32 -20.11 -3.97
CA ASN A 87 -29.57 -21.54 -3.85
C ASN A 87 -30.73 -21.86 -2.90
N GLY A 88 -30.96 -21.02 -1.87
CA GLY A 88 -32.14 -21.10 -1.01
C GLY A 88 -33.44 -20.86 -1.77
N VAL A 89 -33.46 -19.86 -2.68
CA VAL A 89 -34.61 -19.61 -3.58
C VAL A 89 -34.88 -20.83 -4.47
N ARG A 90 -33.84 -21.39 -5.09
CA ARG A 90 -33.99 -22.60 -5.93
C ARG A 90 -34.56 -23.80 -5.18
N LYS A 91 -34.33 -23.88 -3.87
CA LYS A 91 -34.88 -24.93 -3.00
C LYS A 91 -36.25 -24.59 -2.42
N GLY A 92 -36.80 -23.41 -2.70
CA GLY A 92 -38.08 -22.95 -2.17
C GLY A 92 -38.06 -22.50 -0.70
N ALA A 93 -36.89 -22.30 -0.12
CA ALA A 93 -36.74 -21.91 1.29
C ALA A 93 -36.80 -20.38 1.50
N LEU A 94 -36.55 -19.58 0.45
CA LEU A 94 -36.49 -18.13 0.52
C LEU A 94 -37.18 -17.51 -0.70
N THR A 95 -37.69 -16.29 -0.54
CA THR A 95 -38.18 -15.45 -1.66
C THR A 95 -37.01 -14.57 -2.16
N GLU A 96 -37.14 -14.05 -3.40
CA GLU A 96 -36.08 -13.17 -3.96
C GLU A 96 -35.94 -11.88 -3.17
N GLU A 97 -37.06 -11.30 -2.68
CA GLU A 97 -37.03 -10.11 -1.82
C GLU A 97 -36.26 -10.34 -0.52
N GLN A 98 -36.47 -11.47 0.15
CA GLN A 98 -35.73 -11.84 1.35
C GLN A 98 -34.22 -12.06 1.11
N VAL A 99 -33.85 -12.46 -0.10
CA VAL A 99 -32.44 -12.61 -0.48
C VAL A 99 -31.77 -11.25 -0.58
N GLU A 100 -32.44 -10.27 -1.19
CA GLU A 100 -31.91 -8.92 -1.35
C GLU A 100 -31.77 -8.22 0.01
N GLU A 101 -32.81 -8.27 0.84
CA GLU A 101 -32.78 -7.72 2.20
C GLU A 101 -31.63 -8.30 3.04
N LYS A 102 -31.49 -9.64 3.09
CA LYS A 102 -30.42 -10.30 3.86
C LYS A 102 -29.04 -9.98 3.30
N PHE A 103 -28.94 -9.81 1.99
CA PHE A 103 -27.66 -9.47 1.36
C PHE A 103 -27.27 -8.02 1.64
N GLU A 104 -28.23 -7.09 1.63
CA GLU A 104 -27.99 -5.68 2.00
C GLU A 104 -27.62 -5.53 3.48
N GLN A 105 -28.31 -6.23 4.37
CA GLN A 105 -27.95 -6.25 5.80
C GLN A 105 -26.48 -6.70 5.99
N TRP A 106 -26.11 -7.80 5.34
CA TRP A 106 -24.74 -8.30 5.40
C TRP A 106 -23.72 -7.31 4.82
N LEU A 107 -24.05 -6.62 3.70
CA LEU A 107 -23.18 -5.58 3.13
C LEU A 107 -22.97 -4.41 4.09
N ASN A 108 -24.01 -3.95 4.76
CA ASN A 108 -23.96 -2.86 5.73
C ASN A 108 -23.10 -3.22 6.95
N GLU A 109 -23.26 -4.42 7.50
CA GLU A 109 -22.41 -4.93 8.58
C GLU A 109 -20.95 -5.00 8.16
N LYS A 110 -20.71 -5.50 6.93
CA LYS A 110 -19.36 -5.63 6.41
C LYS A 110 -18.68 -4.30 6.13
N SER A 111 -19.43 -3.33 5.60
CA SER A 111 -18.91 -1.98 5.33
C SER A 111 -18.52 -1.28 6.64
N SER A 112 -19.36 -1.36 7.67
CA SER A 112 -19.06 -0.78 8.99
C SER A 112 -17.80 -1.39 9.62
N SER A 113 -17.64 -2.71 9.50
CA SER A 113 -16.43 -3.43 9.97
C SER A 113 -15.17 -3.02 9.21
N ILE A 114 -15.28 -2.78 7.89
CA ILE A 114 -14.16 -2.32 7.06
C ILE A 114 -13.78 -0.89 7.42
N ASP A 115 -14.76 0.00 7.60
CA ASP A 115 -14.51 1.40 7.92
C ASP A 115 -13.92 1.56 9.32
N SER A 116 -14.34 0.74 10.28
CA SER A 116 -13.70 0.64 11.60
C SER A 116 -12.22 0.26 11.50
N LYS A 117 -11.88 -0.72 10.66
CA LYS A 117 -10.48 -1.11 10.41
C LYS A 117 -9.67 -0.02 9.72
N LYS A 118 -10.25 0.67 8.73
CA LYS A 118 -9.57 1.81 8.07
C LYS A 118 -9.25 2.92 9.07
N SER A 119 -10.23 3.31 9.89
CA SER A 119 -10.03 4.34 10.89
C SER A 119 -8.97 3.97 11.93
N SER A 120 -8.89 2.69 12.33
CA SER A 120 -7.84 2.19 13.23
C SER A 120 -6.47 2.28 12.59
N LEU A 121 -6.33 1.84 11.33
CA LEU A 121 -5.06 1.91 10.58
C LEU A 121 -4.61 3.35 10.34
N GLU A 122 -5.53 4.26 10.06
CA GLU A 122 -5.23 5.69 9.91
C GLU A 122 -4.72 6.30 11.21
N LYS A 123 -5.36 5.97 12.35
CA LYS A 123 -4.90 6.40 13.67
C LYS A 123 -3.52 5.85 14.01
N GLU A 124 -3.26 4.57 13.74
CA GLU A 124 -1.94 3.96 13.95
C GLU A 124 -0.87 4.62 13.08
N THR A 125 -1.16 4.84 11.80
CA THR A 125 -0.21 5.50 10.88
C THR A 125 0.08 6.94 11.27
N GLN A 126 -0.92 7.68 11.77
CA GLN A 126 -0.73 9.03 12.30
C GLN A 126 0.11 9.04 13.57
N LEU A 127 -0.15 8.10 14.49
CA LEU A 127 0.64 7.93 15.71
C LEU A 127 2.11 7.59 15.41
N GLN A 128 2.34 6.69 14.48
CA GLN A 128 3.70 6.33 14.04
C GLN A 128 4.42 7.53 13.41
N LYS A 129 3.73 8.28 12.55
CA LYS A 129 4.28 9.50 11.95
C LYS A 129 4.62 10.56 12.99
N LYS A 130 3.76 10.77 13.99
CA LYS A 130 4.03 11.72 15.09
C LYS A 130 5.27 11.30 15.88
N LYS A 131 5.35 10.03 16.28
CA LYS A 131 6.51 9.49 17.01
C LYS A 131 7.80 9.61 16.21
N ALA A 132 7.76 9.29 14.91
CA ALA A 132 8.93 9.43 14.03
C ALA A 132 9.39 10.90 13.94
N LEU A 133 8.44 11.83 13.84
CA LEU A 133 8.72 13.26 13.73
C LEU A 133 9.27 13.84 15.06
N GLU A 134 8.80 13.34 16.20
CA GLU A 134 9.35 13.69 17.52
C GLU A 134 10.79 13.19 17.68
N LEU A 135 11.05 11.94 17.33
CA LEU A 135 12.40 11.35 17.33
C LEU A 135 13.35 12.10 16.39
N GLU A 136 12.88 12.47 15.20
CA GLU A 136 13.66 13.24 14.25
C GLU A 136 14.02 14.63 14.79
N LYS A 137 13.06 15.31 15.43
CA LYS A 137 13.30 16.59 16.13
C LYS A 137 14.32 16.46 17.26
N GLU A 138 14.21 15.42 18.07
CA GLU A 138 15.19 15.15 19.14
C GLU A 138 16.61 14.89 18.60
N VAL A 139 16.70 14.07 17.52
CA VAL A 139 17.99 13.80 16.89
C VAL A 139 18.56 15.05 16.24
N SER A 140 17.71 15.86 15.57
CA SER A 140 18.16 17.13 14.97
C SER A 140 18.60 18.14 16.03
N ALA A 141 17.91 18.23 17.15
CA ALA A 141 18.30 19.09 18.27
C ALA A 141 19.65 18.64 18.88
N LYS A 142 19.82 17.33 19.11
CA LYS A 142 21.09 16.78 19.60
C LYS A 142 22.24 17.02 18.64
N ARG A 143 22.01 16.92 17.31
CA ARG A 143 23.04 17.23 16.30
C ARG A 143 23.39 18.70 16.29
N LYS A 144 22.41 19.61 16.41
CA LYS A 144 22.66 21.06 16.49
C LYS A 144 23.45 21.42 17.75
N ALA A 145 23.04 20.92 18.92
CA ALA A 145 23.75 21.13 20.18
C ALA A 145 25.19 20.65 20.10
N LYS A 146 25.44 19.47 19.52
CA LYS A 146 26.77 18.93 19.34
C LYS A 146 27.62 19.73 18.34
N ALA A 147 27.01 20.31 17.31
CA ALA A 147 27.68 21.17 16.36
C ALA A 147 28.02 22.54 16.98
N GLU A 148 27.16 23.11 17.79
CA GLU A 148 27.44 24.34 18.57
C GLU A 148 28.52 24.12 19.59
N GLU A 149 28.53 22.98 20.29
CA GLU A 149 29.59 22.60 21.24
C GLU A 149 30.95 22.43 20.54
N ALA A 150 30.97 21.82 19.35
CA ALA A 150 32.16 21.67 18.54
C ALA A 150 32.70 23.01 18.03
N LEU A 151 31.82 23.92 17.60
CA LEU A 151 32.20 25.29 17.20
C LEU A 151 32.71 26.10 18.36
N ALA A 152 32.11 26.02 19.55
CA ALA A 152 32.56 26.67 20.76
C ALA A 152 33.92 26.13 21.23
N ALA A 153 34.17 24.82 21.02
CA ALA A 153 35.48 24.20 21.33
C ALA A 153 36.58 24.60 20.33
N GLU A 154 36.22 24.98 19.12
CA GLU A 154 37.16 25.43 18.08
C GLU A 154 37.50 26.94 18.20
N GLU A 155 36.59 27.75 18.77
CA GLU A 155 36.82 29.17 19.07
C GLU A 155 37.63 29.40 20.37
N ALA A 156 37.76 28.43 21.24
CA ALA A 156 38.47 28.54 22.51
C ALA A 156 40.03 28.63 22.42
N PRO A 157 40.73 28.11 21.39
CA PRO A 157 42.18 28.25 21.30
C PRO A 157 42.70 29.50 20.56
N ALA A 158 41.85 30.35 20.01
CA ALA A 158 42.27 31.52 19.23
C ALA A 158 42.46 32.82 20.05
N ALA A 159 42.28 32.76 21.38
CA ALA A 159 42.38 33.96 22.24
C ALA A 159 43.71 34.07 23.06
N GLU A 160 44.68 33.20 22.83
CA GLU A 160 45.92 33.22 23.61
C GLU A 160 47.21 33.11 22.76
N GLU A 161 47.33 33.96 21.69
CA GLU A 161 48.66 34.28 21.13
C GLU A 161 48.60 35.60 20.36
N ALA A 162 48.79 36.69 21.06
CA ALA A 162 49.52 37.88 20.64
C ALA A 162 50.22 38.43 21.86
N PRO A 163 51.54 38.75 21.85
CA PRO A 163 51.94 39.98 21.26
C PRO A 163 53.35 40.08 20.66
N ALA A 164 53.56 41.13 19.95
CA ALA A 164 54.72 42.00 19.86
C ALA A 164 55.76 41.75 18.78
N ALA A 165 55.87 42.82 18.04
CA ALA A 165 57.05 43.63 17.60
C ALA A 165 57.70 43.13 16.29
N GLU A 166 57.66 43.96 15.38
CA GLU A 166 58.43 45.14 15.00
C GLU A 166 59.30 44.93 13.74
N GLU A 167 59.20 45.89 12.88
CA GLU A 167 60.16 46.39 11.87
C GLU A 167 59.97 45.97 10.40
N ALA A 168 59.47 46.94 9.66
CA ALA A 168 59.71 47.13 8.22
C ALA A 168 61.24 47.47 7.98
N PRO A 169 61.83 47.53 6.77
CA PRO A 169 61.19 48.13 5.58
C PRO A 169 61.63 47.56 4.21
N ALA A 170 60.88 48.07 3.24
CA ALA A 170 61.30 48.56 1.92
C ALA A 170 61.62 47.61 0.75
N ALA A 171 60.93 47.92 -0.26
CA ALA A 171 61.31 48.15 -1.69
C ALA A 171 61.41 46.88 -2.57
N GLU A 172 60.63 47.01 -3.55
CA GLU A 172 60.89 47.33 -4.97
C GLU A 172 60.54 46.20 -5.96
N GLU A 173 59.77 46.60 -6.83
CA GLU A 173 59.70 46.34 -8.27
C GLU A 173 58.88 45.16 -8.81
N ALA A 174 57.83 45.59 -9.45
CA ALA A 174 57.23 44.89 -10.60
C ALA A 174 58.22 44.94 -11.83
N PRO A 175 58.07 44.24 -12.92
CA PRO A 175 56.81 44.14 -13.67
C PRO A 175 56.57 42.85 -14.49
N ALA A 176 55.34 42.76 -14.91
CA ALA A 176 54.84 42.47 -16.28
C ALA A 176 55.09 41.11 -16.95
N ALA A 177 54.01 40.69 -17.44
CA ALA A 177 53.69 40.23 -18.81
C ALA A 177 53.74 38.73 -19.12
N GLU A 178 52.59 38.35 -19.54
CA GLU A 178 52.18 37.77 -20.83
C GLU A 178 52.24 36.24 -21.01
N GLU A 179 51.03 35.81 -21.34
CA GLU A 179 50.66 34.89 -22.42
C GLU A 179 51.23 33.46 -22.45
N LYS A 180 50.45 32.51 -22.24
CA LYS A 180 49.73 31.72 -23.30
C LYS A 180 48.72 30.78 -22.69
#